data_093cfabd898214386b5e8a26e8277160
#
_entry.id   093cfabd898214386b5e8a26e8277160
#
_cell.length_a   1.000
_cell.length_b   1.000
_cell.length_c   1.000
_cell.angle_alpha   90.00
_cell.angle_beta   90.00
_cell.angle_gamma   90.00
#
_symmetry.space_group_name_H-M   'P 1'
#
loop_
_entity.id
_entity.type
_entity.pdbx_description
1 polymer ?
#
loop_
_entity_poly.entity_id
_entity_poly.type
_entity_poly.pdbx_seq_one_letter_code
_entity_poly.pdbx_strand_id
1 'polypeptide(L)'
;AKLNQLDDRFENLKKIQAVFLNCFFKGKDTKITFEKLISNKQTDFSRYHYFYAKFLDSSGEREKAKKIISDALIKYPRNLLLNQYKIDLESLENSFNFDCENETDVVAEIIYIAANAFSSQSMFPLSNFYLNLSKYLNNNFYAFDTLLAENFYKIGDYSNAKKIYKGLINKGAA
;
A
#
# COMPACT_ATOMS: atom_id res chain seq x y z
N ALA A 1 20.20 5.97 14.37
CA ALA A 1 21.30 5.10 14.79
C ALA A 1 20.85 3.69 15.27
N LYS A 2 19.65 3.52 15.88
CA LYS A 2 19.16 2.20 16.34
C LYS A 2 18.55 1.32 15.23
N LEU A 3 18.09 1.88 14.12
CA LEU A 3 17.52 1.12 12.98
C LEU A 3 18.57 0.24 12.27
N ASN A 4 19.85 0.61 12.31
CA ASN A 4 20.92 -0.14 11.63
C ASN A 4 21.36 -1.42 12.35
N GLN A 5 20.83 -1.73 13.52
CA GLN A 5 21.17 -2.93 14.30
C GLN A 5 20.10 -4.03 14.25
N LEU A 6 18.99 -3.78 13.54
CA LEU A 6 17.98 -4.82 13.31
C LEU A 6 18.52 -5.82 12.28
N ASP A 7 18.41 -7.11 12.61
CA ASP A 7 18.78 -8.27 11.79
C ASP A 7 18.27 -8.12 10.33
N ASP A 8 18.99 -8.66 9.35
CA ASP A 8 18.69 -8.63 7.91
C ASP A 8 17.25 -9.07 7.56
N ARG A 9 16.63 -9.85 8.45
CA ARG A 9 15.22 -10.24 8.36
C ARG A 9 14.24 -9.06 8.27
N PHE A 10 14.64 -7.88 8.78
CA PHE A 10 13.83 -6.66 8.77
C PHE A 10 14.28 -5.63 7.73
N GLU A 11 15.20 -5.99 6.85
CA GLU A 11 15.77 -5.03 5.89
C GLU A 11 14.70 -4.41 4.97
N ASN A 12 13.75 -5.22 4.50
CA ASN A 12 12.65 -4.71 3.66
C ASN A 12 11.74 -3.75 4.44
N LEU A 13 11.46 -4.06 5.71
CA LEU A 13 10.69 -3.16 6.57
C LEU A 13 11.42 -1.82 6.79
N LYS A 14 12.73 -1.86 7.03
CA LYS A 14 13.56 -0.65 7.16
C LYS A 14 13.50 0.20 5.89
N LYS A 15 13.61 -0.43 4.71
CA LYS A 15 13.52 0.27 3.40
C LYS A 15 12.17 0.96 3.24
N ILE A 16 11.08 0.28 3.56
CA ILE A 16 9.73 0.84 3.48
C ILE A 16 9.58 2.01 4.46
N GLN A 17 9.98 1.82 5.72
CA GLN A 17 9.92 2.90 6.72
C GLN A 17 10.76 4.11 6.30
N ALA A 18 11.96 3.88 5.75
CA ALA A 18 12.82 4.97 5.29
C ALA A 18 12.15 5.78 4.15
N VAL A 19 11.47 5.11 3.22
CA VAL A 19 10.72 5.78 2.14
C VAL A 19 9.62 6.67 2.71
N PHE A 20 8.78 6.15 3.60
CA PHE A 20 7.69 6.94 4.18
C PHE A 20 8.19 8.06 5.09
N LEU A 21 9.25 7.84 5.87
CA LEU A 21 9.87 8.90 6.67
C LEU A 21 10.45 10.00 5.77
N ASN A 22 11.15 9.66 4.68
CA ASN A 22 11.64 10.64 3.73
C ASN A 22 10.51 11.44 3.09
N CYS A 23 9.41 10.79 2.73
CA CYS A 23 8.25 11.46 2.17
C CYS A 23 7.60 12.41 3.20
N PHE A 24 7.35 11.91 4.40
CA PHE A 24 6.73 12.67 5.49
C PHE A 24 7.52 13.94 5.85
N PHE A 25 8.85 13.83 5.95
CA PHE A 25 9.73 14.95 6.26
C PHE A 25 10.17 15.77 5.02
N LYS A 26 9.56 15.55 3.85
CA LYS A 26 9.90 16.24 2.58
C LYS A 26 11.39 16.14 2.23
N GLY A 27 11.97 14.99 2.51
CA GLY A 27 13.39 14.74 2.29
C GLY A 27 13.77 14.83 0.80
N LYS A 28 14.93 15.40 0.50
CA LYS A 28 15.44 15.55 -0.88
C LYS A 28 15.62 14.20 -1.58
N ASP A 29 15.82 13.13 -0.82
CA ASP A 29 16.07 11.77 -1.32
C ASP A 29 14.80 10.93 -1.50
N THR A 30 13.60 11.50 -1.31
CA THR A 30 12.32 10.76 -1.40
C THR A 30 12.19 9.99 -2.71
N LYS A 31 12.45 10.63 -3.86
CA LYS A 31 12.40 9.95 -5.17
C LYS A 31 13.39 8.79 -5.25
N ILE A 32 14.64 9.03 -4.89
CA ILE A 32 15.71 8.02 -4.94
C ILE A 32 15.38 6.83 -4.05
N THR A 33 14.79 7.06 -2.88
CA THR A 33 14.42 5.97 -1.96
C THR A 33 13.25 5.17 -2.49
N PHE A 34 12.24 5.79 -3.12
CA PHE A 34 11.16 5.08 -3.81
C PHE A 34 11.70 4.25 -4.98
N GLU A 35 12.53 4.83 -5.84
CA GLU A 35 13.12 4.13 -7.00
C GLU A 35 13.93 2.91 -6.57
N LYS A 36 14.75 3.04 -5.52
CA LYS A 36 15.51 1.92 -4.95
C LYS A 36 14.59 0.82 -4.42
N LEU A 37 13.48 1.19 -3.77
CA LEU A 37 12.52 0.22 -3.22
C LEU A 37 11.85 -0.57 -4.34
N ILE A 38 11.26 0.10 -5.34
CA ILE A 38 10.50 -0.56 -6.42
C ILE A 38 11.38 -1.29 -7.43
N SER A 39 12.68 -0.93 -7.55
CA SER A 39 13.64 -1.63 -8.42
C SER A 39 14.09 -2.98 -7.89
N ASN A 40 13.80 -3.31 -6.63
CA ASN A 40 14.14 -4.60 -6.05
C ASN A 40 13.35 -5.72 -6.71
N LYS A 41 14.08 -6.70 -7.30
CA LYS A 41 13.47 -7.83 -8.02
C LYS A 41 13.23 -9.06 -7.13
N GLN A 42 13.80 -9.08 -5.93
CA GLN A 42 13.74 -10.24 -5.02
C GLN A 42 12.47 -10.24 -4.16
N THR A 43 11.86 -9.08 -3.97
CA THR A 43 10.67 -8.90 -3.12
C THR A 43 9.55 -8.26 -3.93
N ASP A 44 8.32 -8.68 -3.68
CA ASP A 44 7.14 -8.04 -4.29
C ASP A 44 6.86 -6.70 -3.60
N PHE A 45 7.27 -5.64 -4.26
CA PHE A 45 6.98 -4.26 -3.88
C PHE A 45 5.94 -3.61 -4.80
N SER A 46 5.06 -4.39 -5.44
CA SER A 46 4.04 -3.88 -6.37
C SER A 46 3.19 -2.75 -5.78
N ARG A 47 2.78 -2.89 -4.52
CA ARG A 47 2.04 -1.88 -3.77
C ARG A 47 2.75 -0.51 -3.72
N TYR A 48 4.08 -0.49 -3.65
CA TYR A 48 4.86 0.74 -3.50
C TYR A 48 5.01 1.54 -4.80
N HIS A 49 4.70 0.95 -5.96
CA HIS A 49 4.54 1.72 -7.21
C HIS A 49 3.37 2.70 -7.10
N TYR A 50 2.27 2.31 -6.43
CA TYR A 50 1.16 3.22 -6.15
C TYR A 50 1.61 4.41 -5.31
N PHE A 51 2.28 4.19 -4.18
CA PHE A 51 2.72 5.27 -3.31
C PHE A 51 3.73 6.21 -4.00
N TYR A 52 4.64 5.65 -4.80
CA TYR A 52 5.57 6.46 -5.57
C TYR A 52 4.86 7.30 -6.64
N ALA A 53 3.95 6.69 -7.39
CA ALA A 53 3.18 7.42 -8.39
C ALA A 53 2.28 8.50 -7.75
N LYS A 54 1.69 8.22 -6.59
CA LYS A 54 0.91 9.21 -5.82
C LYS A 54 1.77 10.38 -5.37
N PHE A 55 2.97 10.13 -4.88
CA PHE A 55 3.95 11.16 -4.54
C PHE A 55 4.34 12.00 -5.77
N LEU A 56 4.59 11.38 -6.91
CA LEU A 56 4.93 12.10 -8.15
C LEU A 56 3.76 12.97 -8.62
N ASP A 57 2.53 12.45 -8.60
CA ASP A 57 1.33 13.19 -9.00
C ASP A 57 1.09 14.41 -8.09
N SER A 58 1.20 14.25 -6.78
CA SER A 58 1.09 15.36 -5.82
C SER A 58 2.21 16.40 -5.97
N SER A 59 3.38 15.99 -6.49
CA SER A 59 4.51 16.87 -6.79
C SER A 59 4.40 17.55 -8.18
N GLY A 60 3.28 17.38 -8.90
CA GLY A 60 3.06 17.94 -10.25
C GLY A 60 3.70 17.13 -11.38
N GLU A 61 4.22 15.93 -11.11
CA GLU A 61 4.89 15.07 -12.10
C GLU A 61 3.95 13.96 -12.62
N ARG A 62 2.71 14.33 -12.96
CA ARG A 62 1.63 13.40 -13.35
C ARG A 62 1.99 12.43 -14.48
N GLU A 63 2.68 12.91 -15.51
CA GLU A 63 3.07 12.04 -16.63
C GLU A 63 4.11 10.98 -16.22
N LYS A 64 4.96 11.29 -15.25
CA LYS A 64 5.87 10.29 -14.65
C LYS A 64 5.08 9.30 -13.80
N ALA A 65 4.09 9.76 -13.03
CA ALA A 65 3.20 8.89 -12.26
C ALA A 65 2.47 7.88 -13.16
N LYS A 66 1.89 8.34 -14.28
CA LYS A 66 1.25 7.47 -15.28
C LYS A 66 2.23 6.42 -15.82
N LYS A 67 3.46 6.82 -16.12
CA LYS A 67 4.49 5.90 -16.61
C LYS A 67 4.83 4.83 -15.56
N ILE A 68 5.06 5.21 -14.31
CA ILE A 68 5.34 4.27 -13.21
C ILE A 68 4.22 3.22 -13.07
N ILE A 69 2.96 3.65 -13.14
CA ILE A 69 1.81 2.75 -13.05
C ILE A 69 1.71 1.84 -14.27
N SER A 70 1.90 2.37 -15.48
CA SER A 70 1.85 1.58 -16.71
C SER A 70 2.94 0.51 -16.74
N ASP A 71 4.17 0.87 -16.39
CA ASP A 71 5.30 -0.06 -16.32
C ASP A 71 5.08 -1.14 -15.24
N ALA A 72 4.52 -0.76 -14.09
CA ALA A 72 4.19 -1.71 -13.03
C ALA A 72 3.09 -2.70 -13.45
N LEU A 73 2.07 -2.24 -14.19
CA LEU A 73 0.98 -3.10 -14.66
C LEU A 73 1.41 -4.12 -15.72
N ILE A 74 2.51 -3.90 -16.45
CA ILE A 74 3.10 -4.92 -17.33
C ILE A 74 3.54 -6.13 -16.47
N LYS A 75 4.12 -5.89 -15.30
CA LYS A 75 4.61 -6.94 -14.40
C LYS A 75 3.50 -7.49 -13.48
N TYR A 76 2.58 -6.63 -13.05
CA TYR A 76 1.53 -6.93 -12.07
C TYR A 76 0.12 -6.63 -12.61
N PRO A 77 -0.31 -7.27 -13.72
CA PRO A 77 -1.55 -6.88 -14.43
C PRO A 77 -2.83 -7.07 -13.62
N ARG A 78 -2.79 -7.91 -12.57
CA ARG A 78 -3.95 -8.20 -11.70
C ARG A 78 -3.92 -7.43 -10.37
N ASN A 79 -2.98 -6.50 -10.18
CA ASN A 79 -2.93 -5.70 -8.95
C ASN A 79 -4.05 -4.66 -8.97
N LEU A 80 -5.05 -4.85 -8.10
CA LEU A 80 -6.26 -4.02 -8.06
C LEU A 80 -5.94 -2.55 -7.72
N LEU A 81 -5.02 -2.31 -6.78
CA LEU A 81 -4.62 -0.96 -6.39
C LEU A 81 -4.00 -0.19 -7.56
N LEU A 82 -3.13 -0.84 -8.34
CA LEU A 82 -2.49 -0.21 -9.51
C LEU A 82 -3.49 0.02 -10.63
N ASN A 83 -4.40 -0.94 -10.90
CA ASN A 83 -5.44 -0.78 -11.92
C ASN A 83 -6.38 0.36 -11.56
N GLN A 84 -6.84 0.44 -10.30
CA GLN A 84 -7.69 1.53 -9.86
C GLN A 84 -6.99 2.88 -9.99
N TYR A 85 -5.75 2.98 -9.54
CA TYR A 85 -5.02 4.26 -9.61
C TYR A 85 -4.71 4.69 -11.05
N LYS A 86 -4.57 3.75 -11.99
CA LYS A 86 -4.51 4.07 -13.42
C LYS A 86 -5.77 4.82 -13.87
N ILE A 87 -6.95 4.31 -13.49
CA ILE A 87 -8.25 4.94 -13.81
C ILE A 87 -8.31 6.33 -13.17
N ASP A 88 -7.94 6.46 -11.90
CA ASP A 88 -7.93 7.74 -11.18
C ASP A 88 -7.03 8.79 -11.86
N LEU A 89 -5.86 8.37 -12.34
CA LEU A 89 -4.95 9.24 -13.09
C LEU A 89 -5.52 9.68 -14.45
N GLU A 90 -6.39 8.89 -15.07
CA GLU A 90 -7.04 9.20 -16.35
C GLU A 90 -8.31 10.07 -16.15
N SER A 91 -9.13 9.78 -15.14
CA SER A 91 -10.41 10.45 -14.86
C SER A 91 -10.30 11.71 -14.01
N LEU A 92 -9.13 12.02 -13.45
CA LEU A 92 -8.92 13.07 -12.46
C LEU A 92 -9.66 12.84 -11.13
N GLU A 93 -10.07 11.61 -10.88
CA GLU A 93 -10.69 11.20 -9.61
C GLU A 93 -9.65 10.71 -8.61
N ASN A 94 -10.02 10.64 -7.35
CA ASN A 94 -9.20 10.07 -6.27
C ASN A 94 -10.04 9.02 -5.52
N SER A 95 -10.05 7.78 -6.03
CA SER A 95 -10.75 6.66 -5.37
C SER A 95 -10.09 6.24 -4.07
N PHE A 96 -8.78 6.40 -3.99
CA PHE A 96 -8.01 6.13 -2.77
C PHE A 96 -7.37 7.41 -2.24
N ASN A 97 -7.57 7.65 -0.96
CA ASN A 97 -6.97 8.80 -0.30
C ASN A 97 -5.81 8.34 0.57
N PHE A 98 -4.60 8.67 0.13
CA PHE A 98 -3.36 8.49 0.88
C PHE A 98 -2.44 9.67 0.61
N ASP A 99 -1.96 10.26 1.68
CA ASP A 99 -0.97 11.33 1.63
C ASP A 99 0.20 10.98 2.56
N CYS A 100 1.41 10.86 2.01
CA CYS A 100 2.58 10.58 2.84
C CYS A 100 3.03 11.73 3.73
N GLU A 101 2.46 12.93 3.56
CA GLU A 101 2.64 14.06 4.47
C GLU A 101 1.66 14.01 5.65
N ASN A 102 0.67 13.12 5.61
CA ASN A 102 -0.27 12.89 6.69
C ASN A 102 0.22 11.75 7.59
N GLU A 103 0.43 12.05 8.87
CA GLU A 103 0.95 11.10 9.86
C GLU A 103 0.05 9.87 10.03
N THR A 104 -1.27 10.05 10.04
CA THR A 104 -2.20 8.92 10.24
C THR A 104 -2.19 7.97 9.05
N ASP A 105 -2.03 8.48 7.82
CA ASP A 105 -1.93 7.68 6.61
C ASP A 105 -0.64 6.84 6.61
N VAL A 106 0.49 7.47 6.96
CA VAL A 106 1.78 6.80 7.06
C VAL A 106 1.77 5.73 8.15
N VAL A 107 1.23 6.05 9.33
CA VAL A 107 1.13 5.08 10.43
C VAL A 107 0.19 3.93 10.05
N ALA A 108 -0.93 4.21 9.38
CA ALA A 108 -1.85 3.19 8.89
C ALA A 108 -1.15 2.19 7.96
N GLU A 109 -0.32 2.67 7.03
CA GLU A 109 0.43 1.81 6.13
C GLU A 109 1.52 0.99 6.85
N ILE A 110 2.21 1.56 7.83
CA ILE A 110 3.19 0.83 8.65
C ILE A 110 2.50 -0.29 9.43
N ILE A 111 1.32 -0.04 9.98
CA ILE A 111 0.50 -1.06 10.68
C ILE A 111 0.02 -2.13 9.70
N TYR A 112 -0.38 -1.75 8.47
CA TYR A 112 -0.74 -2.70 7.43
C TYR A 112 0.40 -3.67 7.09
N ILE A 113 1.67 -3.22 7.08
CA ILE A 113 2.81 -4.11 6.82
C ILE A 113 2.86 -5.23 7.87
N ALA A 114 2.66 -4.89 9.15
CA ALA A 114 2.58 -5.89 10.20
C ALA A 114 1.39 -6.85 10.00
N ALA A 115 0.22 -6.31 9.65
CA ALA A 115 -0.97 -7.12 9.34
C ALA A 115 -0.71 -8.11 8.19
N ASN A 116 -0.06 -7.65 7.12
CA ASN A 116 0.28 -8.50 5.97
C ASN A 116 1.28 -9.61 6.36
N ALA A 117 2.25 -9.30 7.21
CA ALA A 117 3.20 -10.30 7.73
C ALA A 117 2.48 -11.36 8.59
N PHE A 118 1.51 -10.98 9.41
CA PHE A 118 0.70 -11.92 10.19
C PHE A 118 -0.21 -12.77 9.28
N SER A 119 -0.83 -12.17 8.26
CA SER A 119 -1.65 -12.90 7.29
C SER A 119 -0.82 -13.97 6.56
N SER A 120 0.40 -13.64 6.13
CA SER A 120 1.28 -14.59 5.44
C SER A 120 1.70 -15.77 6.31
N GLN A 121 1.67 -15.61 7.64
CA GLN A 121 1.92 -16.67 8.63
C GLN A 121 0.63 -17.35 9.11
N SER A 122 -0.51 -17.11 8.45
CA SER A 122 -1.83 -17.64 8.81
C SER A 122 -2.33 -17.21 10.19
N MET A 123 -1.76 -16.16 10.77
CA MET A 123 -2.20 -15.56 12.03
C MET A 123 -3.35 -14.56 11.78
N PHE A 124 -4.43 -15.05 11.14
CA PHE A 124 -5.53 -14.22 10.65
C PHE A 124 -6.23 -13.36 11.71
N PRO A 125 -6.52 -13.83 12.93
CA PRO A 125 -7.14 -12.96 13.95
C PRO A 125 -6.27 -11.75 14.29
N LEU A 126 -4.96 -11.94 14.41
CA LEU A 126 -4.01 -10.86 14.70
C LEU A 126 -3.87 -9.94 13.50
N SER A 127 -3.77 -10.48 12.29
CA SER A 127 -3.79 -9.70 11.05
C SER A 127 -5.03 -8.83 10.96
N ASN A 128 -6.22 -9.39 11.20
CA ASN A 128 -7.48 -8.66 11.16
C ASN A 128 -7.56 -7.54 12.20
N PHE A 129 -7.00 -7.75 13.40
CA PHE A 129 -6.88 -6.70 14.41
C PHE A 129 -6.07 -5.50 13.89
N TYR A 130 -4.88 -5.75 13.33
CA TYR A 130 -4.02 -4.70 12.77
C TYR A 130 -4.64 -4.04 11.53
N LEU A 131 -5.34 -4.79 10.67
CA LEU A 131 -6.06 -4.24 9.53
C LEU A 131 -7.17 -3.29 9.96
N ASN A 132 -7.94 -3.64 10.98
CA ASN A 132 -8.97 -2.74 11.50
C ASN A 132 -8.37 -1.47 12.11
N LEU A 133 -7.19 -1.57 12.75
CA LEU A 133 -6.47 -0.40 13.24
C LEU A 133 -5.98 0.49 12.08
N SER A 134 -5.43 -0.09 11.01
CA SER A 134 -5.07 0.65 9.79
C SER A 134 -6.27 1.38 9.20
N LYS A 135 -7.41 0.71 9.11
CA LYS A 135 -8.67 1.31 8.63
C LYS A 135 -9.19 2.44 9.54
N TYR A 136 -9.03 2.30 10.84
CA TYR A 136 -9.41 3.36 11.78
C TYR A 136 -8.57 4.64 11.56
N LEU A 137 -7.28 4.48 11.28
CA LEU A 137 -6.36 5.58 11.04
C LEU A 137 -6.55 6.22 9.64
N ASN A 138 -6.85 5.43 8.62
CA ASN A 138 -7.19 5.92 7.28
C ASN A 138 -8.38 5.14 6.71
N ASN A 139 -9.59 5.63 6.97
CA ASN A 139 -10.84 5.00 6.56
C ASN A 139 -11.18 5.19 5.08
N ASN A 140 -10.46 6.07 4.38
CA ASN A 140 -10.63 6.35 2.96
C ASN A 140 -9.67 5.55 2.06
N PHE A 141 -8.77 4.77 2.65
CA PHE A 141 -7.85 3.92 1.91
C PHE A 141 -8.32 2.46 1.90
N TYR A 142 -9.27 2.16 1.03
CA TYR A 142 -9.95 0.85 0.96
C TYR A 142 -9.06 -0.34 0.60
N ALA A 143 -7.81 -0.10 0.17
CA ALA A 143 -6.85 -1.17 -0.11
C ALA A 143 -6.55 -2.07 1.11
N PHE A 144 -6.84 -1.62 2.33
CA PHE A 144 -6.76 -2.46 3.53
C PHE A 144 -7.85 -3.53 3.57
N ASP A 145 -9.03 -3.22 3.02
CA ASP A 145 -10.19 -4.11 3.01
C ASP A 145 -9.96 -5.37 2.16
N THR A 146 -9.14 -5.29 1.12
CA THR A 146 -8.82 -6.45 0.26
C THR A 146 -8.19 -7.57 1.08
N LEU A 147 -7.14 -7.26 1.86
CA LEU A 147 -6.48 -8.26 2.69
C LEU A 147 -7.40 -8.77 3.83
N LEU A 148 -8.25 -7.88 4.37
CA LEU A 148 -9.22 -8.28 5.40
C LEU A 148 -10.23 -9.29 4.84
N ALA A 149 -10.75 -9.04 3.63
CA ALA A 149 -11.66 -9.97 2.95
C ALA A 149 -10.97 -11.31 2.63
N GLU A 150 -9.71 -11.27 2.16
CA GLU A 150 -8.91 -12.48 1.93
C GLU A 150 -8.71 -13.30 3.21
N ASN A 151 -8.41 -12.66 4.33
CA ASN A 151 -8.26 -13.33 5.62
C ASN A 151 -9.56 -14.02 6.03
N PHE A 152 -10.72 -13.35 5.93
CA PHE A 152 -12.00 -13.97 6.21
C PHE A 152 -12.29 -15.15 5.29
N TYR A 153 -11.98 -15.03 4.01
CA TYR A 153 -12.11 -16.13 3.06
C TYR A 153 -11.26 -17.34 3.45
N LYS A 154 -9.99 -17.12 3.83
CA LYS A 154 -9.03 -18.19 4.21
C LYS A 154 -9.43 -18.93 5.48
N ILE A 155 -10.12 -18.28 6.42
CA ILE A 155 -10.64 -18.95 7.64
C ILE A 155 -12.04 -19.55 7.45
N GLY A 156 -12.61 -19.50 6.23
CA GLY A 156 -13.92 -20.05 5.92
C GLY A 156 -15.11 -19.14 6.28
N ASP A 157 -14.87 -17.92 6.74
CA ASP A 157 -15.92 -16.91 6.99
C ASP A 157 -16.31 -16.20 5.70
N TYR A 158 -16.95 -16.96 4.80
CA TYR A 158 -17.37 -16.47 3.50
C TYR A 158 -18.42 -15.35 3.57
N SER A 159 -19.19 -15.29 4.66
CA SER A 159 -20.20 -14.26 4.87
C SER A 159 -19.55 -12.87 4.98
N ASN A 160 -18.57 -12.74 5.89
CA ASN A 160 -17.84 -11.49 6.08
C ASN A 160 -16.96 -11.16 4.88
N ALA A 161 -16.27 -12.13 4.27
CA ALA A 161 -15.51 -11.92 3.04
C ALA A 161 -16.40 -11.33 1.92
N LYS A 162 -17.55 -11.94 1.66
CA LYS A 162 -18.52 -11.49 0.63
C LYS A 162 -19.04 -10.08 0.92
N LYS A 163 -19.33 -9.76 2.19
CA LYS A 163 -19.81 -8.43 2.59
C LYS A 163 -18.77 -7.36 2.26
N ILE A 164 -17.50 -7.62 2.57
CA ILE A 164 -16.41 -6.66 2.31
C ILE A 164 -16.17 -6.52 0.81
N TYR A 165 -16.07 -7.61 0.04
CA TYR A 165 -15.90 -7.55 -1.41
C TYR A 165 -17.02 -6.79 -2.11
N LYS A 166 -18.29 -7.00 -1.70
CA LYS A 166 -19.42 -6.22 -2.25
C LYS A 166 -19.28 -4.71 -1.96
N GLY A 167 -18.76 -4.34 -0.79
CA GLY A 167 -18.46 -2.95 -0.45
C GLY A 167 -17.37 -2.35 -1.33
N LEU A 168 -16.35 -3.14 -1.67
CA LEU A 168 -15.23 -2.72 -2.53
C LEU A 168 -15.65 -2.50 -4.00
N ILE A 169 -16.49 -3.37 -4.56
CA ILE A 169 -17.02 -3.22 -5.93
C ILE A 169 -17.66 -1.85 -6.12
N ASN A 170 -18.46 -1.40 -5.16
CA ASN A 170 -19.15 -0.10 -5.24
C ASN A 170 -18.20 1.10 -5.09
N LYS A 171 -16.93 0.87 -4.75
CA LYS A 171 -15.92 1.91 -4.54
C LYS A 171 -14.82 1.88 -5.59
N GLY A 172 -14.97 1.08 -6.62
CA GLY A 172 -14.00 0.94 -7.69
C GLY A 172 -12.73 0.18 -7.31
N ALA A 173 -12.65 -0.41 -6.13
CA ALA A 173 -11.44 -1.08 -5.63
C ALA A 173 -11.37 -2.59 -5.97
N ALA A 174 -12.22 -3.09 -6.84
CA ALA A 174 -12.27 -4.50 -7.24
C ALA A 174 -12.51 -4.66 -8.73
#